data_4807966c0bdf8761a2f56d498581beb0
#
_entry.id   4807966c0bdf8761a2f56d498581beb0
#
_cell.length_a   1.000
_cell.length_b   1.000
_cell.length_c   1.000
_cell.angle_alpha   90.00
_cell.angle_beta   90.00
_cell.angle_gamma   90.00
#
_symmetry.space_group_name_H-M   'P 1'
#
loop_
_entity.id
_entity.type
_entity.pdbx_description
1 polymer ?
#
loop_
_entity_poly.entity_id
_entity_poly.type
_entity_poly.pdbx_seq_one_letter_code
_entity_poly.pdbx_strand_id
1 'polypeptide(L)'
;MADGTDVFGLYIFVIILLISLPFIIFGIVWTIVTPLMFLYGVLFSESNMRKRMDSVVQREAASIEHFGKDPLSTLRGLNIISGISESGLVYASFVYSPSHWQLLIARINQLFGGRIDVMHRVISVGRAEAKQRLREKAQAAGWQDVLNVRIDTA
;
A
#
# COMPACT_ATOMS: atom_id res chain seq x y z
N MET A 1 -42.20 -52.83 -7.27
CA MET A 1 -42.61 -51.70 -6.40
C MET A 1 -41.32 -51.13 -5.90
N ALA A 2 -40.91 -49.96 -6.40
CA ALA A 2 -39.78 -49.26 -5.79
C ALA A 2 -40.24 -48.75 -4.42
N ASP A 3 -39.50 -49.17 -3.37
CA ASP A 3 -39.85 -48.81 -2.01
C ASP A 3 -39.82 -47.26 -1.84
N GLY A 4 -40.85 -46.71 -1.25
CA GLY A 4 -40.95 -45.24 -1.02
C GLY A 4 -39.76 -44.66 -0.26
N THR A 5 -39.01 -45.50 0.43
CA THR A 5 -37.74 -45.18 1.11
C THR A 5 -36.62 -44.80 0.14
N ASP A 6 -36.55 -45.44 -1.04
CA ASP A 6 -35.52 -45.18 -2.06
C ASP A 6 -35.76 -43.82 -2.74
N VAL A 7 -37.03 -43.52 -3.02
CA VAL A 7 -37.43 -42.23 -3.61
C VAL A 7 -37.15 -41.06 -2.65
N PHE A 8 -37.47 -41.23 -1.37
CA PHE A 8 -37.20 -40.21 -0.35
C PHE A 8 -35.70 -39.98 -0.15
N GLY A 9 -34.91 -41.06 -0.13
CA GLY A 9 -33.44 -40.99 -0.08
C GLY A 9 -32.84 -40.27 -1.27
N LEU A 10 -33.38 -40.49 -2.47
CA LEU A 10 -32.94 -39.80 -3.69
C LEU A 10 -33.22 -38.29 -3.61
N TYR A 11 -34.42 -37.88 -3.13
CA TYR A 11 -34.74 -36.45 -2.94
C TYR A 11 -33.80 -35.76 -1.97
N ILE A 12 -33.54 -36.37 -0.84
CA ILE A 12 -32.58 -35.81 0.15
C ILE A 12 -31.18 -35.67 -0.45
N PHE A 13 -30.71 -36.69 -1.15
CA PHE A 13 -29.42 -36.69 -1.82
C PHE A 13 -29.31 -35.55 -2.85
N VAL A 14 -30.33 -35.35 -3.69
CA VAL A 14 -30.37 -34.27 -4.68
C VAL A 14 -30.36 -32.90 -4.01
N ILE A 15 -31.11 -32.71 -2.93
CA ILE A 15 -31.12 -31.45 -2.18
C ILE A 15 -29.75 -31.14 -1.57
N ILE A 16 -29.10 -32.13 -0.95
CA ILE A 16 -27.78 -32.00 -0.39
C ILE A 16 -26.77 -31.65 -1.47
N LEU A 17 -26.82 -32.34 -2.61
CA LEU A 17 -25.94 -32.08 -3.74
C LEU A 17 -26.13 -30.66 -4.28
N LEU A 18 -27.38 -30.21 -4.42
CA LEU A 18 -27.69 -28.86 -4.93
C LEU A 18 -27.22 -27.76 -3.99
N ILE A 19 -27.30 -27.97 -2.67
CA ILE A 19 -26.80 -27.04 -1.68
C ILE A 19 -25.27 -27.07 -1.60
N SER A 20 -24.64 -28.24 -1.73
CA SER A 20 -23.18 -28.37 -1.63
C SER A 20 -22.43 -27.93 -2.89
N LEU A 21 -23.07 -27.97 -4.06
CA LEU A 21 -22.46 -27.64 -5.35
C LEU A 21 -21.80 -26.24 -5.38
N PRO A 22 -22.45 -25.16 -4.94
CA PRO A 22 -21.83 -23.83 -4.93
C PRO A 22 -20.60 -23.77 -4.01
N PHE A 23 -20.61 -24.48 -2.88
CA PHE A 23 -19.47 -24.53 -1.97
C PHE A 23 -18.29 -25.31 -2.56
N ILE A 24 -18.59 -26.41 -3.29
CA ILE A 24 -17.57 -27.20 -3.99
C ILE A 24 -16.94 -26.37 -5.10
N ILE A 25 -17.75 -25.68 -5.93
CA ILE A 25 -17.25 -24.80 -6.99
C ILE A 25 -16.39 -23.69 -6.40
N PHE A 26 -16.88 -23.03 -5.34
CA PHE A 26 -16.12 -21.99 -4.64
C PHE A 26 -14.78 -22.52 -4.10
N GLY A 27 -14.78 -23.71 -3.49
CA GLY A 27 -13.56 -24.36 -3.00
C GLY A 27 -12.54 -24.65 -4.11
N ILE A 28 -13.00 -25.16 -5.26
CA ILE A 28 -12.14 -25.44 -6.42
C ILE A 28 -11.56 -24.12 -6.96
N VAL A 29 -12.40 -23.11 -7.18
CA VAL A 29 -11.96 -21.80 -7.67
C VAL A 29 -10.96 -21.19 -6.72
N TRP A 30 -11.24 -21.23 -5.40
CA TRP A 30 -10.34 -20.68 -4.39
C TRP A 30 -8.99 -21.42 -4.35
N THR A 31 -8.99 -22.73 -4.52
CA THR A 31 -7.77 -23.56 -4.55
C THR A 31 -6.87 -23.20 -5.74
N ILE A 32 -7.44 -22.79 -6.87
CA ILE A 32 -6.68 -22.39 -8.06
C ILE A 32 -6.25 -20.93 -7.96
N VAL A 33 -7.15 -20.03 -7.53
CA VAL A 33 -6.91 -18.59 -7.48
C VAL A 33 -5.85 -18.25 -6.43
N THR A 34 -5.86 -18.93 -5.28
CA THR A 34 -4.90 -18.64 -4.19
C THR A 34 -3.44 -18.81 -4.61
N PRO A 35 -3.00 -19.94 -5.20
CA PRO A 35 -1.61 -20.09 -5.65
C PRO A 35 -1.27 -19.16 -6.81
N LEU A 36 -2.21 -18.83 -7.69
CA LEU A 36 -1.98 -17.85 -8.76
C LEU A 36 -1.77 -16.44 -8.21
N MET A 37 -2.57 -16.01 -7.24
CA MET A 37 -2.37 -14.72 -6.55
C MET A 37 -1.05 -14.68 -5.79
N PHE A 38 -0.67 -15.80 -5.19
CA PHE A 38 0.60 -15.95 -4.51
C PHE A 38 1.78 -15.81 -5.49
N LEU A 39 1.74 -16.53 -6.61
CA LEU A 39 2.75 -16.46 -7.66
C LEU A 39 2.86 -15.04 -8.24
N TYR A 40 1.73 -14.40 -8.51
CA TYR A 40 1.68 -13.00 -8.94
C TYR A 40 2.33 -12.07 -7.91
N GLY A 41 2.02 -12.27 -6.62
CA GLY A 41 2.63 -11.49 -5.54
C GLY A 41 4.15 -11.64 -5.48
N VAL A 42 4.69 -12.86 -5.65
CA VAL A 42 6.14 -13.13 -5.69
C VAL A 42 6.80 -12.39 -6.84
N LEU A 43 6.22 -12.52 -8.05
CA LEU A 43 6.86 -12.02 -9.28
C LEU A 43 6.77 -10.50 -9.43
N PHE A 44 5.66 -9.88 -9.01
CA PHE A 44 5.36 -8.49 -9.33
C PHE A 44 5.41 -7.51 -8.15
N SER A 45 5.40 -7.99 -6.91
CA SER A 45 5.37 -7.12 -5.72
C SER A 45 6.56 -6.18 -5.63
N GLU A 46 7.76 -6.69 -5.88
CA GLU A 46 8.99 -5.89 -5.82
C GLU A 46 9.09 -4.92 -7.00
N SER A 47 8.74 -5.38 -8.20
CA SER A 47 8.74 -4.54 -9.40
C SER A 47 7.76 -3.35 -9.26
N ASN A 48 6.58 -3.58 -8.71
CA ASN A 48 5.59 -2.53 -8.49
C ASN A 48 6.07 -1.50 -7.45
N MET A 49 6.75 -1.96 -6.40
CA MET A 49 7.29 -1.06 -5.38
C MET A 49 8.45 -0.22 -5.93
N ARG A 50 9.34 -0.81 -6.74
CA ARG A 50 10.41 -0.08 -7.44
C ARG A 50 9.84 0.99 -8.37
N LYS A 51 8.87 0.64 -9.23
CA LYS A 51 8.21 1.60 -10.13
C LYS A 51 7.58 2.78 -9.39
N ARG A 52 6.97 2.53 -8.22
CA ARG A 52 6.44 3.61 -7.38
C ARG A 52 7.56 4.50 -6.84
N MET A 53 8.63 3.91 -6.34
CA MET A 53 9.77 4.69 -5.85
C MET A 53 10.40 5.53 -6.96
N ASP A 54 10.60 4.95 -8.15
CA ASP A 54 11.13 5.64 -9.31
C ASP A 54 10.24 6.83 -9.72
N SER A 55 8.91 6.65 -9.68
CA SER A 55 7.98 7.74 -9.96
C SER A 55 8.05 8.87 -8.91
N VAL A 56 8.27 8.53 -7.65
CA VAL A 56 8.47 9.54 -6.59
C VAL A 56 9.77 10.29 -6.82
N VAL A 57 10.87 9.59 -7.12
CA VAL A 57 12.18 10.21 -7.39
C VAL A 57 12.11 11.16 -8.59
N GLN A 58 11.43 10.78 -9.68
CA GLN A 58 11.27 11.65 -10.84
C GLN A 58 10.47 12.92 -10.50
N ARG A 59 9.37 12.80 -9.75
CA ARG A 59 8.57 13.95 -9.30
C ARG A 59 9.34 14.83 -8.30
N GLU A 60 10.17 14.21 -7.46
CA GLU A 60 11.06 14.91 -6.54
C GLU A 60 12.07 15.75 -7.28
N ALA A 61 12.74 15.19 -8.30
CA ALA A 61 13.68 15.90 -9.14
C ALA A 61 13.03 17.12 -9.82
N ALA A 62 11.83 16.96 -10.39
CA ALA A 62 11.07 18.05 -11.00
C ALA A 62 10.69 19.15 -9.97
N SER A 63 10.32 18.75 -8.75
CA SER A 63 10.01 19.71 -7.68
C SER A 63 11.25 20.48 -7.23
N ILE A 64 12.38 19.78 -7.05
CA ILE A 64 13.65 20.42 -6.66
C ILE A 64 14.14 21.39 -7.76
N GLU A 65 13.99 21.00 -9.03
CA GLU A 65 14.31 21.89 -10.16
C GLU A 65 13.48 23.18 -10.12
N HIS A 66 12.16 23.05 -9.84
CA HIS A 66 11.26 24.22 -9.71
C HIS A 66 11.66 25.15 -8.56
N PHE A 67 12.01 24.62 -7.39
CA PHE A 67 12.38 25.41 -6.22
C PHE A 67 13.87 25.85 -6.21
N GLY A 68 14.70 25.26 -7.05
CA GLY A 68 16.16 25.44 -7.04
C GLY A 68 16.88 24.80 -5.83
N LYS A 69 16.12 24.30 -4.85
CA LYS A 69 16.58 23.59 -3.63
C LYS A 69 15.47 22.68 -3.11
N ASP A 70 15.75 21.81 -2.13
CA ASP A 70 14.68 21.12 -1.41
C ASP A 70 13.92 22.10 -0.50
N PRO A 71 12.64 22.36 -0.75
CA PRO A 71 11.87 23.30 0.06
C PRO A 71 11.53 22.76 1.45
N LEU A 72 11.68 21.44 1.69
CA LEU A 72 11.31 20.81 2.95
C LEU A 72 12.44 20.89 3.99
N SER A 73 12.17 21.49 5.13
CA SER A 73 13.11 21.56 6.25
C SER A 73 12.47 21.08 7.55
N THR A 74 13.23 20.32 8.34
CA THR A 74 12.88 19.92 9.70
C THR A 74 13.18 21.03 10.72
N LEU A 75 13.90 22.08 10.31
CA LEU A 75 14.21 23.21 11.17
C LEU A 75 12.95 23.98 11.53
N ARG A 76 12.91 24.48 12.77
CA ARG A 76 11.77 25.26 13.28
C ARG A 76 11.80 26.74 12.88
N GLY A 77 12.90 27.20 12.36
CA GLY A 77 13.07 28.58 11.91
C GLY A 77 14.20 28.69 10.90
N LEU A 78 14.12 29.66 10.05
CA LEU A 78 15.19 30.10 9.16
C LEU A 78 15.68 31.46 9.67
N ASN A 79 16.98 31.72 9.52
CA ASN A 79 17.50 33.10 9.60
C ASN A 79 17.05 33.84 8.33
N ILE A 80 15.82 34.30 8.34
CA ILE A 80 15.23 35.02 7.22
C ILE A 80 15.61 36.48 7.33
N ILE A 81 16.56 36.90 6.50
CA ILE A 81 17.04 38.29 6.47
C ILE A 81 16.00 39.22 5.85
N SER A 82 15.17 38.73 4.94
CA SER A 82 14.19 39.50 4.14
C SER A 82 12.79 39.60 4.73
N GLY A 83 12.52 38.96 5.88
CA GLY A 83 11.19 38.91 6.47
C GLY A 83 10.28 37.85 5.82
N ILE A 84 9.15 37.60 6.46
CA ILE A 84 8.13 36.65 6.02
C ILE A 84 6.94 37.45 5.47
N SER A 85 6.60 37.29 4.21
CA SER A 85 5.46 37.99 3.60
C SER A 85 4.14 37.29 3.96
N GLU A 86 4.13 35.96 3.95
CA GLU A 86 2.94 35.15 4.22
C GLU A 86 3.34 33.81 4.87
N SER A 87 2.47 33.28 5.70
CA SER A 87 2.67 31.96 6.34
C SER A 87 1.37 31.20 6.46
N GLY A 88 1.42 29.87 6.36
CA GLY A 88 0.25 29.03 6.48
C GLY A 88 0.62 27.57 6.79
N LEU A 89 -0.36 26.73 6.95
CA LEU A 89 -0.19 25.30 7.24
C LEU A 89 -0.40 24.47 5.96
N VAL A 90 0.58 23.63 5.63
CA VAL A 90 0.46 22.63 4.57
C VAL A 90 0.51 21.24 5.19
N TYR A 91 -0.40 20.37 4.79
CA TYR A 91 -0.39 18.98 5.22
C TYR A 91 -0.61 18.04 4.04
N ALA A 92 -0.02 16.86 4.09
CA ALA A 92 -0.24 15.79 3.15
C ALA A 92 -0.42 14.49 3.90
N SER A 93 -1.40 13.70 3.47
CA SER A 93 -1.64 12.34 3.97
C SER A 93 -1.45 11.34 2.85
N PHE A 94 -0.95 10.18 3.21
CA PHE A 94 -0.78 9.07 2.30
C PHE A 94 -1.03 7.74 3.02
N VAL A 95 -1.88 6.92 2.44
CA VAL A 95 -2.16 5.57 2.94
C VAL A 95 -1.56 4.58 1.97
N TYR A 96 -0.69 3.72 2.48
CA TYR A 96 -0.11 2.62 1.72
C TYR A 96 -0.40 1.30 2.41
N SER A 97 -1.08 0.40 1.70
CA SER A 97 -1.33 -0.95 2.19
C SER A 97 -0.30 -1.90 1.61
N PRO A 98 0.43 -2.66 2.44
CA PRO A 98 1.30 -3.73 1.96
C PRO A 98 0.45 -4.80 1.25
N SER A 99 1.02 -5.47 0.26
CA SER A 99 0.35 -6.59 -0.41
C SER A 99 0.24 -7.80 0.55
N HIS A 100 -0.76 -8.64 0.33
CA HIS A 100 -0.93 -9.88 1.11
C HIS A 100 0.34 -10.75 1.13
N TRP A 101 1.09 -10.75 0.02
CA TRP A 101 2.39 -11.42 -0.07
C TRP A 101 3.42 -10.82 0.87
N GLN A 102 3.54 -9.50 0.92
CA GLN A 102 4.46 -8.80 1.84
C GLN A 102 4.11 -9.08 3.30
N LEU A 103 2.83 -9.12 3.63
CA LEU A 103 2.35 -9.49 4.96
C LEU A 103 2.68 -10.95 5.32
N LEU A 104 2.53 -11.88 4.38
CA LEU A 104 2.88 -13.28 4.60
C LEU A 104 4.38 -13.45 4.86
N ILE A 105 5.24 -12.83 4.05
CA ILE A 105 6.70 -12.85 4.27
C ILE A 105 7.05 -12.24 5.63
N ALA A 106 6.42 -11.12 6.00
CA ALA A 106 6.64 -10.50 7.29
C ALA A 106 6.26 -11.44 8.44
N ARG A 107 5.14 -12.18 8.35
CA ARG A 107 4.72 -13.18 9.34
C ARG A 107 5.70 -14.35 9.44
N ILE A 108 6.16 -14.87 8.29
CA ILE A 108 7.15 -15.96 8.27
C ILE A 108 8.45 -15.48 8.91
N ASN A 109 8.94 -14.30 8.58
CA ASN A 109 10.14 -13.73 9.16
C ASN A 109 10.01 -13.51 10.69
N GLN A 110 8.82 -13.14 11.17
CA GLN A 110 8.56 -13.05 12.61
C GLN A 110 8.70 -14.38 13.35
N LEU A 111 8.29 -15.49 12.73
CA LEU A 111 8.43 -16.82 13.32
C LEU A 111 9.90 -17.26 13.46
N PHE A 112 10.76 -16.81 12.53
CA PHE A 112 12.20 -17.14 12.53
C PHE A 112 13.08 -16.05 13.16
N GLY A 113 12.48 -14.99 13.75
CA GLY A 113 13.23 -13.90 14.38
C GLY A 113 14.00 -13.01 13.41
N GLY A 114 13.65 -13.01 12.12
CA GLY A 114 14.32 -12.24 11.10
C GLY A 114 13.92 -10.75 11.08
N ARG A 115 14.79 -9.89 10.51
CA ARG A 115 14.48 -8.47 10.29
C ARG A 115 13.32 -8.31 9.30
N ILE A 116 12.39 -7.43 9.61
CA ILE A 116 11.23 -7.16 8.77
C ILE A 116 11.60 -6.07 7.73
N ASP A 117 12.60 -6.36 6.89
CA ASP A 117 13.10 -5.40 5.89
C ASP A 117 12.00 -4.98 4.89
N VAL A 118 11.04 -5.86 4.62
CA VAL A 118 9.90 -5.56 3.75
C VAL A 118 9.05 -4.42 4.30
N MET A 119 8.77 -4.41 5.62
CA MET A 119 7.99 -3.33 6.25
C MET A 119 8.75 -2.02 6.27
N HIS A 120 10.07 -2.05 6.49
CA HIS A 120 10.91 -0.85 6.40
C HIS A 120 10.88 -0.22 5.01
N ARG A 121 10.90 -1.04 3.94
CA ARG A 121 10.77 -0.56 2.56
C ARG A 121 9.39 0.06 2.31
N VAL A 122 8.31 -0.57 2.78
CA VAL A 122 6.94 -0.03 2.65
C VAL A 122 6.83 1.34 3.34
N ILE A 123 7.35 1.45 4.56
CA ILE A 123 7.34 2.71 5.33
C ILE A 123 8.20 3.77 4.61
N SER A 124 9.36 3.41 4.07
CA SER A 124 10.23 4.35 3.37
C SER A 124 9.57 4.92 2.10
N VAL A 125 8.92 4.07 1.31
CA VAL A 125 8.15 4.50 0.13
C VAL A 125 6.98 5.40 0.54
N GLY A 126 6.26 5.04 1.60
CA GLY A 126 5.17 5.86 2.13
C GLY A 126 5.63 7.25 2.59
N ARG A 127 6.77 7.32 3.29
CA ARG A 127 7.37 8.60 3.72
C ARG A 127 7.86 9.43 2.53
N ALA A 128 8.48 8.81 1.53
CA ALA A 128 8.92 9.50 0.33
C ALA A 128 7.74 10.09 -0.45
N GLU A 129 6.66 9.32 -0.63
CA GLU A 129 5.44 9.81 -1.27
C GLU A 129 4.76 10.94 -0.50
N ALA A 130 4.70 10.84 0.84
CA ALA A 130 4.12 11.89 1.68
C ALA A 130 4.91 13.20 1.58
N LYS A 131 6.25 13.13 1.59
CA LYS A 131 7.12 14.30 1.37
C LYS A 131 6.90 14.90 -0.01
N GLN A 132 6.81 14.05 -1.05
CA GLN A 132 6.61 14.53 -2.41
C GLN A 132 5.27 15.24 -2.57
N ARG A 133 4.20 14.71 -2.01
CA ARG A 133 2.89 15.38 -2.00
C ARG A 133 2.91 16.71 -1.24
N LEU A 134 3.73 16.79 -0.20
CA LEU A 134 3.90 18.04 0.53
C LEU A 134 4.59 19.10 -0.31
N ARG A 135 5.64 18.74 -1.10
CA ARG A 135 6.30 19.63 -2.07
C ARG A 135 5.32 20.11 -3.14
N GLU A 136 4.55 19.18 -3.74
CA GLU A 136 3.56 19.49 -4.76
C GLU A 136 2.48 20.45 -4.24
N LYS A 137 2.02 20.27 -3.01
CA LYS A 137 1.06 21.18 -2.38
C LYS A 137 1.66 22.55 -2.08
N ALA A 138 2.90 22.60 -1.62
CA ALA A 138 3.61 23.86 -1.40
C ALA A 138 3.79 24.62 -2.71
N GLN A 139 4.18 23.93 -3.78
CA GLN A 139 4.29 24.48 -5.12
C GLN A 139 2.95 25.02 -5.63
N ALA A 140 1.87 24.25 -5.48
CA ALA A 140 0.53 24.67 -5.90
C ALA A 140 0.01 25.90 -5.11
N ALA A 141 0.44 26.06 -3.86
CA ALA A 141 0.12 27.21 -3.02
C ALA A 141 1.06 28.42 -3.24
N GLY A 142 2.08 28.29 -4.07
CA GLY A 142 3.07 29.35 -4.34
C GLY A 142 4.07 29.59 -3.22
N TRP A 143 4.25 28.64 -2.32
CA TRP A 143 5.12 28.76 -1.15
C TRP A 143 6.54 28.37 -1.50
N GLN A 144 7.52 29.11 -0.99
CA GLN A 144 8.93 28.90 -1.32
C GLN A 144 9.64 27.92 -0.40
N ASP A 145 9.27 27.90 0.89
CA ASP A 145 9.89 27.07 1.93
C ASP A 145 8.83 26.44 2.84
N VAL A 146 9.05 25.20 3.25
CA VAL A 146 8.21 24.48 4.22
C VAL A 146 9.06 24.10 5.43
N LEU A 147 8.76 24.70 6.55
CA LEU A 147 9.51 24.54 7.80
C LEU A 147 8.82 23.59 8.77
N ASN A 148 9.58 23.06 9.72
CA ASN A 148 9.08 22.20 10.79
C ASN A 148 8.31 20.97 10.28
N VAL A 149 8.80 20.36 9.20
CA VAL A 149 8.18 19.16 8.63
C VAL A 149 8.23 18.01 9.64
N ARG A 150 7.07 17.48 9.97
CA ARG A 150 6.92 16.29 10.82
C ARG A 150 6.20 15.21 10.05
N ILE A 151 6.63 13.97 10.26
CA ILE A 151 6.03 12.79 9.63
C ILE A 151 5.63 11.83 10.73
N ASP A 152 4.33 11.65 10.89
CA ASP A 152 3.76 10.65 11.78
C ASP A 152 3.33 9.43 10.97
N THR A 153 3.67 8.25 11.48
CA THR A 153 3.26 6.96 10.90
C THR A 153 2.39 6.25 11.91
N ALA A 154 1.12 6.05 11.56
CA ALA A 154 0.18 5.26 12.34
C ALA A 154 0.30 3.75 12.04
#